data_d220ed6f6f400871b507c36c50aa94a9
#
_entry.id   d220ed6f6f400871b507c36c50aa94a9
#
_cell.length_a   1.000
_cell.length_b   1.000
_cell.length_c   1.000
_cell.angle_alpha   90.00
_cell.angle_beta   90.00
_cell.angle_gamma   90.00
#
_symmetry.space_group_name_H-M   'P 1'
#
loop_
_entity.id
_entity.type
_entity.pdbx_description
1 polymer ?
#
loop_
_entity_poly.entity_id
_entity_poly.type
_entity_poly.pdbx_seq_one_letter_code
_entity_poly.pdbx_strand_id
1 'polypeptide(L)'
;MIDDLDRIMAVMEAAFDPAFGEAWTRAQVSDALIMPNTHYLLAGPDGHDPSEDAPAAGFALSRGAADEEELLLIAVHPDHRRRGLGATLLERFIAAAQARGATRLFLEMREGNTAEALYLRHGFASVGRRRHYYRRGNGPPLDAITFSRQHLSTL
;
A
#
# COMPACT_ATOMS: atom_id res chain seq x y z
N MET A 1 6.36 -19.20 -15.87
CA MET A 1 6.73 -18.74 -14.53
C MET A 1 6.19 -17.35 -14.30
N ILE A 2 5.51 -17.10 -13.19
CA ILE A 2 4.99 -15.81 -12.82
C ILE A 2 6.02 -15.13 -11.92
N ASP A 3 6.54 -13.97 -12.30
CA ASP A 3 7.42 -13.21 -11.42
C ASP A 3 6.62 -12.26 -10.53
N ASP A 4 7.30 -11.65 -9.55
CA ASP A 4 6.64 -10.78 -8.58
C ASP A 4 6.10 -9.49 -9.21
N LEU A 5 6.76 -8.96 -10.22
CA LEU A 5 6.28 -7.80 -10.95
C LEU A 5 4.94 -8.11 -11.66
N ASP A 6 4.84 -9.29 -12.28
CA ASP A 6 3.58 -9.73 -12.90
C ASP A 6 2.47 -9.88 -11.85
N ARG A 7 2.80 -10.43 -10.67
CA ARG A 7 1.84 -10.57 -9.57
C ARG A 7 1.31 -9.22 -9.10
N ILE A 8 2.22 -8.27 -8.90
CA ILE A 8 1.86 -6.91 -8.47
C ILE A 8 0.96 -6.25 -9.52
N MET A 9 1.34 -6.32 -10.79
CA MET A 9 0.59 -5.63 -11.85
C MET A 9 -0.79 -6.24 -12.07
N ALA A 10 -0.94 -7.55 -11.94
CA ALA A 10 -2.26 -8.18 -12.05
C ALA A 10 -3.22 -7.67 -10.96
N VAL A 11 -2.74 -7.52 -9.73
CA VAL A 11 -3.54 -6.94 -8.65
C VAL A 11 -3.77 -5.45 -8.88
N MET A 12 -2.74 -4.72 -9.29
CA MET A 12 -2.81 -3.28 -9.56
C MET A 12 -3.91 -2.94 -10.55
N GLU A 13 -3.92 -3.63 -11.69
CA GLU A 13 -4.87 -3.38 -12.77
C GLU A 13 -6.30 -3.75 -12.38
N ALA A 14 -6.46 -4.77 -11.55
CA ALA A 14 -7.79 -5.22 -11.11
C ALA A 14 -8.34 -4.37 -9.96
N ALA A 15 -7.49 -3.83 -9.10
CA ALA A 15 -7.90 -3.24 -7.83
C ALA A 15 -8.20 -1.75 -7.91
N PHE A 16 -7.47 -0.99 -8.72
CA PHE A 16 -7.61 0.47 -8.77
C PHE A 16 -8.53 0.91 -9.91
N ASP A 17 -9.45 1.82 -9.56
CA ASP A 17 -10.31 2.46 -10.55
C ASP A 17 -9.48 3.50 -11.32
N PRO A 18 -9.38 3.40 -12.67
CA PRO A 18 -8.63 4.37 -13.46
C PRO A 18 -9.07 5.81 -13.29
N ALA A 19 -10.35 6.03 -12.89
CA ALA A 19 -10.90 7.38 -12.70
C ALA A 19 -10.15 8.19 -11.63
N PHE A 20 -9.48 7.53 -10.67
CA PHE A 20 -8.79 8.23 -9.58
C PHE A 20 -7.28 8.42 -9.82
N GLY A 21 -6.72 7.79 -10.85
CA GLY A 21 -5.31 7.97 -11.19
C GLY A 21 -4.32 7.48 -10.13
N GLU A 22 -4.73 6.55 -9.27
CA GLU A 22 -3.90 6.05 -8.17
C GLU A 22 -2.94 4.94 -8.60
N ALA A 23 -3.31 4.18 -9.63
CA ALA A 23 -2.53 3.02 -10.06
C ALA A 23 -1.19 3.46 -10.67
N TRP A 24 -0.15 2.69 -10.36
CA TRP A 24 1.16 2.87 -10.98
C TRP A 24 1.26 2.02 -12.24
N THR A 25 2.03 2.49 -13.19
CA THR A 25 2.34 1.71 -14.40
C THR A 25 3.38 0.63 -14.09
N ARG A 26 3.47 -0.35 -14.98
CA ARG A 26 4.50 -1.39 -14.88
C ARG A 26 5.91 -0.80 -14.81
N ALA A 27 6.19 0.21 -15.62
CA ALA A 27 7.50 0.88 -15.62
C ALA A 27 7.80 1.55 -14.27
N GLN A 28 6.79 2.20 -13.67
CA GLN A 28 6.96 2.83 -12.35
C GLN A 28 7.26 1.81 -11.26
N VAL A 29 6.55 0.68 -11.26
CA VAL A 29 6.79 -0.39 -10.28
C VAL A 29 8.16 -1.01 -10.51
N SER A 30 8.50 -1.33 -11.75
CA SER A 30 9.80 -1.91 -12.10
C SER A 30 10.95 -1.02 -11.65
N ASP A 31 10.85 0.29 -11.90
CA ASP A 31 11.87 1.25 -11.47
C ASP A 31 11.99 1.32 -9.95
N ALA A 32 10.86 1.27 -9.25
CA ALA A 32 10.87 1.28 -7.78
C ALA A 32 11.53 0.03 -7.21
N LEU A 33 11.26 -1.15 -7.78
CA LEU A 33 11.78 -2.41 -7.26
C LEU A 33 13.29 -2.55 -7.33
N ILE A 34 13.96 -1.82 -8.21
CA ILE A 34 15.43 -1.84 -8.28
C ILE A 34 16.09 -0.87 -7.29
N MET A 35 15.31 -0.03 -6.62
CA MET A 35 15.84 0.89 -5.61
C MET A 35 16.09 0.14 -4.28
N PRO A 36 17.24 0.35 -3.63
CA PRO A 36 17.63 -0.46 -2.46
C PRO A 36 16.74 -0.24 -1.22
N ASN A 37 16.01 0.86 -1.14
CA ASN A 37 15.14 1.18 -0.01
C ASN A 37 13.66 0.87 -0.28
N THR A 38 13.34 0.25 -1.41
CA THR A 38 11.98 -0.18 -1.73
C THR A 38 11.75 -1.59 -1.21
N HIS A 39 10.61 -1.82 -0.57
CA HIS A 39 10.22 -3.11 -0.02
C HIS A 39 8.82 -3.46 -0.50
N TYR A 40 8.53 -4.74 -0.63
CA TYR A 40 7.19 -5.17 -1.00
C TYR A 40 6.82 -6.48 -0.31
N LEU A 41 5.52 -6.68 -0.16
CA LEU A 41 4.93 -7.89 0.39
C LEU A 41 3.87 -8.38 -0.60
N LEU A 42 3.80 -9.68 -0.76
CA LEU A 42 2.75 -10.34 -1.53
C LEU A 42 1.93 -11.21 -0.60
N ALA A 43 0.64 -11.30 -0.85
CA ALA A 43 -0.25 -12.20 -0.13
C ALA A 43 -1.04 -13.06 -1.09
N GLY A 44 -1.06 -14.37 -0.84
CA GLY A 44 -2.04 -15.27 -1.44
C GLY A 44 -3.38 -15.15 -0.71
N PRO A 45 -4.38 -15.95 -1.08
CA PRO A 45 -5.71 -15.88 -0.45
C PRO A 45 -5.70 -16.15 1.06
N ASP A 46 -4.68 -16.85 1.57
CA ASP A 46 -4.51 -17.16 2.99
C ASP A 46 -3.78 -16.07 3.77
N GLY A 47 -3.33 -15.00 3.11
CA GLY A 47 -2.58 -13.89 3.73
C GLY A 47 -1.08 -14.09 3.80
N HIS A 48 -0.58 -15.29 3.50
CA HIS A 48 0.85 -15.60 3.41
C HIS A 48 1.37 -15.41 1.99
N ASP A 49 2.68 -15.53 1.82
CA ASP A 49 3.27 -15.45 0.48
C ASP A 49 2.62 -16.43 -0.47
N PRO A 50 2.34 -16.04 -1.72
CA PRO A 50 1.74 -16.96 -2.68
C PRO A 50 2.68 -18.11 -3.00
N SER A 51 2.11 -19.26 -3.36
CA SER A 51 2.89 -20.40 -3.85
C SER A 51 3.65 -20.01 -5.11
N GLU A 52 4.72 -20.75 -5.42
CA GLU A 52 5.68 -20.40 -6.48
C GLU A 52 5.06 -20.00 -7.81
N ASP A 53 4.06 -20.72 -8.28
CA ASP A 53 3.41 -20.46 -9.58
C ASP A 53 1.99 -19.87 -9.43
N ALA A 54 1.62 -19.43 -8.23
CA ALA A 54 0.29 -18.89 -7.96
C ALA A 54 0.26 -17.37 -8.14
N PRO A 55 -0.89 -16.80 -8.57
CA PRO A 55 -1.06 -15.35 -8.55
C PRO A 55 -1.15 -14.83 -7.12
N ALA A 56 -0.91 -13.53 -6.95
CA ALA A 56 -1.13 -12.87 -5.67
C ALA A 56 -2.59 -12.44 -5.56
N ALA A 57 -3.12 -12.47 -4.33
CA ALA A 57 -4.43 -11.89 -4.00
C ALA A 57 -4.32 -10.43 -3.56
N GLY A 58 -3.13 -10.00 -3.14
CA GLY A 58 -2.88 -8.62 -2.74
C GLY A 58 -1.39 -8.34 -2.62
N PHE A 59 -1.05 -7.06 -2.47
CA PHE A 59 0.32 -6.62 -2.27
C PHE A 59 0.40 -5.35 -1.45
N ALA A 60 1.59 -5.08 -0.89
CA ALA A 60 1.94 -3.80 -0.28
C ALA A 60 3.33 -3.41 -0.80
N LEU A 61 3.49 -2.14 -1.14
CA LEU A 61 4.75 -1.58 -1.64
C LEU A 61 5.12 -0.39 -0.76
N SER A 62 6.34 -0.35 -0.28
CA SER A 62 6.79 0.70 0.63
C SER A 62 8.21 1.16 0.31
N ARG A 63 8.58 2.32 0.87
CA ARG A 63 9.92 2.87 0.72
C ARG A 63 10.39 3.45 2.05
N GLY A 64 11.60 3.04 2.45
CA GLY A 64 12.23 3.52 3.67
C GLY A 64 13.17 4.69 3.42
N ALA A 65 13.26 5.58 4.40
CA ALA A 65 14.23 6.67 4.43
C ALA A 65 14.55 6.97 5.89
N ALA A 66 15.82 6.76 6.28
CA ALA A 66 16.26 6.89 7.67
C ALA A 66 15.41 5.99 8.59
N ASP A 67 14.78 6.55 9.62
CA ASP A 67 13.93 5.83 10.58
C ASP A 67 12.44 5.88 10.24
N GLU A 68 12.11 6.28 9.01
CA GLU A 68 10.73 6.37 8.53
C GLU A 68 10.50 5.40 7.37
N GLU A 69 9.27 4.94 7.21
CA GLU A 69 8.89 4.15 6.04
C GLU A 69 7.51 4.57 5.56
N GLU A 70 7.41 4.78 4.26
CA GLU A 70 6.17 5.18 3.59
C GLU A 70 5.52 4.01 2.91
N LEU A 71 4.26 3.74 3.23
CA LEU A 71 3.44 2.81 2.46
C LEU A 71 2.99 3.52 1.18
N LEU A 72 3.56 3.11 0.05
CA LEU A 72 3.28 3.73 -1.24
C LEU A 72 1.97 3.23 -1.84
N LEU A 73 1.75 1.92 -1.78
CA LEU A 73 0.57 1.27 -2.33
C LEU A 73 0.23 0.04 -1.49
N ILE A 74 -1.06 -0.19 -1.31
CA ILE A 74 -1.61 -1.43 -0.78
C ILE A 74 -2.89 -1.74 -1.56
N ALA A 75 -3.02 -2.97 -2.00
CA ALA A 75 -4.18 -3.36 -2.81
C ALA A 75 -4.52 -4.82 -2.62
N VAL A 76 -5.82 -5.11 -2.68
CA VAL A 76 -6.37 -6.47 -2.66
C VAL A 76 -7.19 -6.66 -3.93
N HIS A 77 -6.95 -7.76 -4.63
CA HIS A 77 -7.71 -8.11 -5.82
C HIS A 77 -9.20 -8.18 -5.47
N PRO A 78 -10.11 -7.64 -6.30
CA PRO A 78 -11.55 -7.61 -5.98
C PRO A 78 -12.14 -8.97 -5.62
N ASP A 79 -11.66 -10.06 -6.23
CA ASP A 79 -12.14 -11.41 -5.97
C ASP A 79 -11.82 -11.91 -4.55
N HIS A 80 -10.90 -11.24 -3.86
CA HIS A 80 -10.44 -11.64 -2.54
C HIS A 80 -10.74 -10.60 -1.46
N ARG A 81 -11.57 -9.60 -1.76
CA ARG A 81 -11.99 -8.60 -0.78
C ARG A 81 -12.93 -9.19 0.27
N ARG A 82 -13.06 -8.48 1.41
CA ARG A 82 -13.89 -8.87 2.56
C ARG A 82 -13.43 -10.13 3.27
N ARG A 83 -12.15 -10.49 3.12
CA ARG A 83 -11.53 -11.65 3.78
C ARG A 83 -10.43 -11.25 4.75
N GLY A 84 -10.29 -9.96 5.03
CA GLY A 84 -9.28 -9.45 5.95
C GLY A 84 -7.87 -9.36 5.38
N LEU A 85 -7.67 -9.52 4.06
CA LEU A 85 -6.34 -9.46 3.45
C LEU A 85 -5.70 -8.08 3.56
N GLY A 86 -6.49 -7.01 3.43
CA GLY A 86 -5.97 -5.65 3.60
C GLY A 86 -5.40 -5.44 4.99
N ALA A 87 -6.11 -5.90 6.01
CA ALA A 87 -5.64 -5.83 7.39
C ALA A 87 -4.37 -6.66 7.58
N THR A 88 -4.34 -7.88 7.05
CA THR A 88 -3.17 -8.75 7.13
C THR A 88 -1.94 -8.12 6.47
N LEU A 89 -2.09 -7.57 5.26
CA LEU A 89 -1.01 -6.90 4.56
C LEU A 89 -0.51 -5.68 5.33
N LEU A 90 -1.43 -4.87 5.87
CA LEU A 90 -1.06 -3.69 6.65
C LEU A 90 -0.31 -4.09 7.92
N GLU A 91 -0.77 -5.12 8.63
CA GLU A 91 -0.09 -5.64 9.83
C GLU A 91 1.30 -6.17 9.50
N ARG A 92 1.43 -6.91 8.39
CA ARG A 92 2.74 -7.40 7.93
C ARG A 92 3.68 -6.27 7.54
N PHE A 93 3.17 -5.24 6.88
CA PHE A 93 3.95 -4.05 6.56
C PHE A 93 4.45 -3.36 7.83
N ILE A 94 3.57 -3.14 8.81
CA ILE A 94 3.94 -2.51 10.08
C ILE A 94 5.05 -3.31 10.77
N ALA A 95 4.87 -4.62 10.90
CA ALA A 95 5.85 -5.50 11.54
C ALA A 95 7.19 -5.49 10.81
N ALA A 96 7.18 -5.59 9.48
CA ALA A 96 8.39 -5.60 8.68
C ALA A 96 9.15 -4.27 8.75
N ALA A 97 8.43 -3.15 8.67
CA ALA A 97 9.03 -1.83 8.78
C ALA A 97 9.66 -1.59 10.16
N GLN A 98 8.97 -2.01 11.22
CA GLN A 98 9.50 -1.93 12.58
C GLN A 98 10.75 -2.80 12.74
N ALA A 99 10.75 -3.98 12.15
CA ALA A 99 11.92 -4.88 12.17
C ALA A 99 13.12 -4.26 11.45
N ARG A 100 12.88 -3.38 10.45
CA ARG A 100 13.93 -2.63 9.76
C ARG A 100 14.37 -1.37 10.52
N GLY A 101 13.75 -1.07 11.66
CA GLY A 101 14.10 0.08 12.50
C GLY A 101 13.25 1.31 12.29
N ALA A 102 12.16 1.23 11.54
CA ALA A 102 11.27 2.37 11.36
C ALA A 102 10.57 2.73 12.67
N THR A 103 10.63 4.00 13.05
CA THR A 103 9.93 4.52 14.23
C THR A 103 8.68 5.30 13.84
N ARG A 104 8.59 5.71 12.58
CA ARG A 104 7.43 6.39 12.05
C ARG A 104 7.04 5.80 10.70
N LEU A 105 5.76 5.47 10.57
CA LEU A 105 5.17 5.00 9.31
C LEU A 105 4.21 6.06 8.82
N PHE A 106 4.14 6.25 7.52
CA PHE A 106 3.18 7.19 6.96
C PHE A 106 2.69 6.72 5.59
N LEU A 107 1.58 7.27 5.18
CA LEU A 107 0.96 7.01 3.88
C LEU A 107 0.16 8.22 3.45
N GLU A 108 -0.13 8.26 2.17
CA GLU A 108 -1.00 9.27 1.60
C GLU A 108 -2.14 8.58 0.87
N MET A 109 -3.39 9.01 1.10
CA MET A 109 -4.55 8.47 0.41
C MET A 109 -5.39 9.61 -0.16
N ARG A 110 -6.18 9.33 -1.20
CA ARG A 110 -7.18 10.30 -1.64
C ARG A 110 -8.33 10.39 -0.63
N GLU A 111 -8.90 11.55 -0.48
CA GLU A 111 -10.11 11.71 0.35
C GLU A 111 -11.22 10.80 -0.20
N GLY A 112 -12.03 10.25 0.71
CA GLY A 112 -13.10 9.33 0.34
C GLY A 112 -12.66 7.89 0.07
N ASN A 113 -11.36 7.58 0.23
CA ASN A 113 -10.88 6.23 0.10
C ASN A 113 -11.46 5.37 1.23
N THR A 114 -12.07 4.24 0.87
CA THR A 114 -12.72 3.35 1.84
C THR A 114 -11.74 2.68 2.80
N ALA A 115 -10.44 2.69 2.49
CA ALA A 115 -9.40 2.15 3.36
C ALA A 115 -9.12 3.02 4.60
N GLU A 116 -9.68 4.22 4.70
CA GLU A 116 -9.45 5.10 5.86
C GLU A 116 -9.74 4.40 7.19
N ALA A 117 -10.87 3.69 7.27
CA ALA A 117 -11.24 2.97 8.49
C ALA A 117 -10.20 1.92 8.88
N LEU A 118 -9.62 1.25 7.89
CA LEU A 118 -8.56 0.27 8.10
C LEU A 118 -7.32 0.93 8.71
N TYR A 119 -6.90 2.06 8.17
CA TYR A 119 -5.72 2.78 8.67
C TYR A 119 -5.95 3.29 10.10
N LEU A 120 -7.13 3.85 10.37
CA LEU A 120 -7.47 4.34 11.72
C LEU A 120 -7.44 3.22 12.75
N ARG A 121 -7.97 2.04 12.40
CA ARG A 121 -7.95 0.88 13.31
C ARG A 121 -6.54 0.39 13.62
N HIS A 122 -5.57 0.68 12.75
CA HIS A 122 -4.19 0.24 12.92
C HIS A 122 -3.27 1.36 13.45
N GLY A 123 -3.85 2.39 14.05
CA GLY A 123 -3.09 3.41 14.76
C GLY A 123 -2.58 4.56 13.92
N PHE A 124 -3.01 4.66 12.65
CA PHE A 124 -2.70 5.82 11.82
C PHE A 124 -3.67 6.96 12.14
N ALA A 125 -3.16 8.18 12.10
CA ALA A 125 -3.96 9.38 12.30
C ALA A 125 -3.62 10.40 11.21
N SER A 126 -4.62 11.18 10.80
CA SER A 126 -4.43 12.24 9.81
C SER A 126 -3.53 13.35 10.37
N VAL A 127 -2.51 13.72 9.60
CA VAL A 127 -1.53 14.75 10.01
C VAL A 127 -1.36 15.86 8.97
N GLY A 128 -1.96 15.72 7.79
CA GLY A 128 -1.83 16.73 6.76
C GLY A 128 -2.76 16.48 5.58
N ARG A 129 -2.85 17.48 4.71
CA ARG A 129 -3.74 17.44 3.56
C ARG A 129 -3.11 18.24 2.42
N ARG A 130 -3.09 17.66 1.21
CA ARG A 130 -2.76 18.37 -0.03
C ARG A 130 -4.03 18.59 -0.81
N ARG A 131 -4.44 19.84 -0.98
CA ARG A 131 -5.69 20.17 -1.67
C ARG A 131 -5.57 19.91 -3.16
N HIS A 132 -6.61 19.33 -3.74
CA HIS A 132 -6.76 19.11 -5.18
C HIS A 132 -5.60 18.35 -5.81
N TYR A 133 -5.01 17.41 -5.07
CA TYR A 133 -3.85 16.65 -5.51
C TYR A 133 -4.20 15.59 -6.56
N TYR A 134 -5.31 14.87 -6.37
CA TYR A 134 -5.77 13.85 -7.32
C TYR A 134 -6.75 14.45 -8.31
N ARG A 135 -6.43 14.37 -9.61
CA ARG A 135 -7.32 14.82 -10.66
C ARG A 135 -8.18 13.67 -11.15
N ARG A 136 -9.48 13.93 -11.22
CA ARG A 136 -10.49 12.97 -11.67
C ARG A 136 -11.04 13.46 -13.00
N GLY A 137 -10.70 12.92 -14.14
CA GLY A 137 -11.34 13.18 -15.43
C GLY A 137 -12.23 14.44 -15.47
N ASN A 138 -13.55 14.24 -15.55
CA ASN A 138 -14.52 15.33 -15.54
C ASN A 138 -15.06 15.71 -14.15
N GLY A 139 -14.61 15.02 -13.10
CA GLY A 139 -15.01 15.32 -11.74
C GLY A 139 -14.16 16.38 -11.08
N PRO A 140 -14.59 16.92 -9.92
CA PRO A 140 -13.74 17.84 -9.16
C PRO A 140 -12.51 17.11 -8.65
N PRO A 141 -11.36 17.81 -8.54
CA PRO A 141 -10.16 17.21 -7.97
C PRO A 141 -10.39 16.82 -6.51
N LEU A 142 -9.69 15.76 -6.07
CA LEU A 142 -9.76 15.26 -4.71
C LEU A 142 -8.48 15.60 -3.95
N ASP A 143 -8.62 15.81 -2.64
CA ASP A 143 -7.48 16.07 -1.78
C ASP A 143 -6.72 14.76 -1.49
N ALA A 144 -5.43 14.90 -1.22
CA ALA A 144 -4.61 13.83 -0.65
C ALA A 144 -4.49 14.07 0.86
N ILE A 145 -4.70 13.03 1.64
CA ILE A 145 -4.63 13.10 3.09
C ILE A 145 -3.44 12.26 3.55
N THR A 146 -2.56 12.86 4.34
CA THR A 146 -1.40 12.17 4.91
C THR A 146 -1.76 11.62 6.27
N PHE A 147 -1.50 10.34 6.47
CA PHE A 147 -1.66 9.64 7.74
C PHE A 147 -0.30 9.22 8.27
N SER A 148 -0.16 9.25 9.58
CA SER A 148 1.08 8.86 10.25
C SER A 148 0.78 7.96 11.44
N ARG A 149 1.69 7.02 11.69
CA ARG A 149 1.68 6.14 12.86
C ARG A 149 3.08 6.13 13.45
N GLN A 150 3.18 6.41 14.74
CA GLN A 150 4.45 6.34 15.44
C GLN A 150 4.53 5.04 16.23
N HIS A 151 5.70 4.40 16.15
CA HIS A 151 6.03 3.27 17.01
C HIS A 151 6.75 3.80 18.23
N LEU A 152 6.09 3.74 19.39
CA LEU A 152 6.73 4.08 20.64
C LEU A 152 7.49 2.85 21.11
N SER A 153 8.82 2.96 21.12
CA SER A 153 9.66 1.95 21.74
C SER A 153 9.32 1.86 23.22
N THR A 154 8.76 0.73 23.64
CA THR A 154 8.62 0.44 25.08
C THR A 154 9.95 -0.12 25.55
N LEU A 155 10.55 0.61 26.43
CA LEU A 155 11.71 0.11 27.14
C LEU A 155 11.30 -0.96 28.15
#